data_45085cf6c7a22c8e041788cd82550765
#
_entry.id   45085cf6c7a22c8e041788cd82550765
#
_cell.length_a   1.000
_cell.length_b   1.000
_cell.length_c   1.000
_cell.angle_alpha   90.00
_cell.angle_beta   90.00
_cell.angle_gamma   90.00
#
_symmetry.space_group_name_H-M   'P 1'
#
loop_
_entity.id
_entity.type
_entity.pdbx_description
1 polymer ?
#
loop_
_entity_poly.entity_id
_entity_poly.type
_entity_poly.pdbx_seq_one_letter_code
_entity_poly.pdbx_strand_id
1 'polypeptide(L)'
;ACEAVWYATGTHPYKRIPVPNFGRVVCTDFTNGIEKVILPEIKKWLPKRYIAGYHVESRTLTLTNGSTIEFMSYDQDVEKFESASRHWIWFDEEPPQDIYNACQMRILDTKGDIWITMTPTKGMTWVYSEVYEQQGINPNIDIFHYNTYDNQYVDRDTIDEITRGFSDAEKEARLLGKFIQMSGLIYREYNQDVHCIPRFTIPAQFPRTCSIDPHPRIATAVLYIAVIPIPQFIRLCKDNNIQLNGEIKGSEHIRDVYVVCDEIFPTEPKLISDTVELMNAVEGDYYVSMRLIDNSANTPDPISGKTIRKELESYGIRTILADKNIPDRIFKVRARLQTNTLYFFNDLPETNWEIRHYAWDDYKIGRDYKDPKEKPRKKRDHQMDNLGYLCLASPSYEAPIVYRPKRSTVDSLTGY
;
A
#
# COMPACT_ATOMS: atom_id res chain seq x y z
N ALA A 1 -20.68 19.07 -9.92
CA ALA A 1 -21.17 20.45 -9.96
C ALA A 1 -22.53 20.60 -9.25
N CYS A 2 -23.57 19.81 -9.59
CA CYS A 2 -24.92 19.94 -8.97
C CYS A 2 -24.86 19.83 -7.45
N GLU A 3 -24.15 18.84 -6.91
CA GLU A 3 -24.00 18.64 -5.46
C GLU A 3 -23.44 19.90 -4.78
N ALA A 4 -22.36 20.47 -5.32
CA ALA A 4 -21.77 21.70 -4.81
C ALA A 4 -22.77 22.90 -4.84
N VAL A 5 -23.60 22.99 -5.87
CA VAL A 5 -24.65 24.02 -5.97
C VAL A 5 -25.73 23.80 -4.92
N TRP A 6 -26.21 22.58 -4.72
CA TRP A 6 -27.21 22.28 -3.69
C TRP A 6 -26.71 22.59 -2.28
N TYR A 7 -25.44 22.25 -1.99
CA TYR A 7 -24.82 22.64 -0.71
C TYR A 7 -24.73 24.14 -0.56
N ALA A 8 -24.16 24.85 -1.52
CA ALA A 8 -23.95 26.30 -1.44
C ALA A 8 -25.27 27.09 -1.35
N THR A 9 -26.33 26.60 -2.00
CA THR A 9 -27.65 27.25 -1.98
C THR A 9 -28.55 26.82 -0.81
N GLY A 10 -28.22 25.70 -0.14
CA GLY A 10 -29.09 25.11 0.86
C GLY A 10 -30.32 24.40 0.32
N THR A 11 -30.30 24.02 -0.97
CA THR A 11 -31.47 23.42 -1.66
C THR A 11 -31.29 21.93 -1.95
N HIS A 12 -30.49 21.25 -1.13
CA HIS A 12 -30.22 19.81 -1.32
C HIS A 12 -31.52 19.00 -1.22
N PRO A 13 -31.82 18.10 -2.20
CA PRO A 13 -33.11 17.42 -2.27
C PRO A 13 -33.34 16.38 -1.16
N TYR A 14 -32.29 15.86 -0.57
CA TYR A 14 -32.39 14.74 0.37
C TYR A 14 -31.94 15.05 1.80
N LYS A 15 -31.24 16.17 2.01
CA LYS A 15 -30.78 16.57 3.34
C LYS A 15 -30.83 18.06 3.57
N ARG A 16 -31.04 18.49 4.82
CA ARG A 16 -31.02 19.89 5.19
C ARG A 16 -29.59 20.40 5.30
N ILE A 17 -29.22 21.32 4.44
CA ILE A 17 -27.92 21.99 4.45
C ILE A 17 -28.07 23.38 5.03
N PRO A 18 -27.42 23.74 6.14
CA PRO A 18 -27.43 25.08 6.68
C PRO A 18 -26.78 26.09 5.74
N VAL A 19 -27.33 27.30 5.68
CA VAL A 19 -26.74 28.44 4.98
C VAL A 19 -26.66 29.63 5.97
N PRO A 20 -25.67 30.53 5.87
CA PRO A 20 -24.54 30.47 4.94
C PRO A 20 -23.58 29.33 5.23
N ASN A 21 -22.92 28.78 4.20
CA ASN A 21 -21.90 27.80 4.33
C ASN A 21 -20.68 28.10 3.44
N PHE A 22 -19.55 27.48 3.73
CA PHE A 22 -18.27 27.74 3.07
C PHE A 22 -17.75 26.46 2.47
N GLY A 23 -17.80 26.37 1.14
CA GLY A 23 -17.34 25.22 0.39
C GLY A 23 -15.97 25.43 -0.24
N ARG A 24 -15.32 24.33 -0.56
CA ARG A 24 -14.08 24.32 -1.33
C ARG A 24 -14.19 23.32 -2.46
N VAL A 25 -13.72 23.70 -3.65
CA VAL A 25 -13.59 22.82 -4.80
C VAL A 25 -12.12 22.78 -5.18
N VAL A 26 -11.57 21.59 -5.31
CA VAL A 26 -10.16 21.39 -5.64
C VAL A 26 -10.05 20.46 -6.84
N CYS A 27 -9.20 20.78 -7.81
CA CYS A 27 -8.92 19.91 -8.93
C CYS A 27 -7.45 19.97 -9.37
N THR A 28 -7.12 19.21 -10.41
CA THR A 28 -5.73 19.00 -10.84
C THR A 28 -4.98 20.26 -11.22
N ASP A 29 -5.65 21.20 -11.91
CA ASP A 29 -5.04 22.45 -12.36
C ASP A 29 -6.09 23.57 -12.41
N PHE A 30 -5.64 24.80 -12.18
CA PHE A 30 -6.56 25.92 -12.09
C PHE A 30 -7.13 26.34 -13.46
N THR A 31 -6.28 26.44 -14.45
CA THR A 31 -6.68 26.99 -15.76
C THR A 31 -7.53 26.00 -16.55
N ASN A 32 -7.09 24.74 -16.67
CA ASN A 32 -7.79 23.75 -17.48
C ASN A 32 -8.94 23.08 -16.71
N GLY A 33 -8.77 22.87 -15.41
CA GLY A 33 -9.79 22.26 -14.56
C GLY A 33 -10.82 23.28 -14.04
N ILE A 34 -10.38 24.25 -13.24
CA ILE A 34 -11.32 25.19 -12.61
C ILE A 34 -11.94 26.15 -13.62
N GLU A 35 -11.15 26.92 -14.35
CA GLU A 35 -11.67 28.00 -15.19
C GLU A 35 -12.42 27.51 -16.42
N LYS A 36 -11.91 26.44 -17.07
CA LYS A 36 -12.50 25.95 -18.33
C LYS A 36 -13.62 24.94 -18.13
N VAL A 37 -13.64 24.21 -17.00
CA VAL A 37 -14.57 23.09 -16.79
C VAL A 37 -15.47 23.34 -15.57
N ILE A 38 -14.92 23.38 -14.37
CA ILE A 38 -15.70 23.34 -13.13
C ILE A 38 -16.51 24.60 -12.92
N LEU A 39 -15.90 25.77 -13.06
CA LEU A 39 -16.58 27.05 -12.84
C LEU A 39 -17.71 27.31 -13.84
N PRO A 40 -17.54 27.03 -15.15
CA PRO A 40 -18.65 27.06 -16.11
C PRO A 40 -19.78 26.09 -15.75
N GLU A 41 -19.49 24.86 -15.36
CA GLU A 41 -20.51 23.89 -14.97
C GLU A 41 -21.24 24.30 -13.69
N ILE A 42 -20.55 24.81 -12.68
CA ILE A 42 -21.21 25.36 -11.50
C ILE A 42 -22.15 26.53 -11.90
N LYS A 43 -21.69 27.47 -12.73
CA LYS A 43 -22.51 28.61 -13.20
C LYS A 43 -23.70 28.18 -14.04
N LYS A 44 -23.64 27.07 -14.75
CA LYS A 44 -24.76 26.50 -15.52
C LYS A 44 -25.87 26.00 -14.61
N TRP A 45 -25.54 25.33 -13.51
CA TRP A 45 -26.48 24.79 -12.54
C TRP A 45 -26.90 25.78 -11.46
N LEU A 46 -26.11 26.84 -11.21
CA LEU A 46 -26.39 27.85 -10.20
C LEU A 46 -27.26 28.97 -10.81
N PRO A 47 -28.51 29.14 -10.38
CA PRO A 47 -29.37 30.22 -10.89
C PRO A 47 -28.71 31.57 -10.65
N LYS A 48 -28.73 32.45 -11.67
CA LYS A 48 -28.07 33.78 -11.63
C LYS A 48 -28.43 34.60 -10.40
N ARG A 49 -29.68 34.49 -9.91
CA ARG A 49 -30.17 35.19 -8.71
C ARG A 49 -29.38 34.85 -7.42
N TYR A 50 -28.70 33.73 -7.39
CA TYR A 50 -27.85 33.35 -6.23
C TYR A 50 -26.44 33.90 -6.35
N ILE A 51 -25.99 34.40 -7.48
CA ILE A 51 -24.61 34.87 -7.67
C ILE A 51 -24.53 36.33 -7.21
N ALA A 52 -23.77 36.57 -6.13
CA ALA A 52 -23.44 37.92 -5.69
C ALA A 52 -22.20 38.47 -6.41
N GLY A 53 -21.17 37.63 -6.63
CA GLY A 53 -19.96 38.01 -7.33
C GLY A 53 -18.90 36.90 -7.37
N TYR A 54 -17.87 37.12 -8.19
CA TYR A 54 -16.70 36.28 -8.24
C TYR A 54 -15.46 37.15 -8.03
N HIS A 55 -14.68 36.83 -6.99
CA HIS A 55 -13.44 37.52 -6.64
C HIS A 55 -12.26 36.78 -7.24
N VAL A 56 -11.63 37.38 -8.24
CA VAL A 56 -10.54 36.74 -9.02
C VAL A 56 -9.31 36.48 -8.18
N GLU A 57 -8.91 37.45 -7.33
CA GLU A 57 -7.70 37.31 -6.51
C GLU A 57 -7.82 36.17 -5.48
N SER A 58 -8.96 36.09 -4.78
CA SER A 58 -9.23 35.05 -3.80
C SER A 58 -9.85 33.78 -4.40
N ARG A 59 -10.10 33.78 -5.72
CA ARG A 59 -10.72 32.65 -6.45
C ARG A 59 -12.00 32.15 -5.78
N THR A 60 -12.85 33.10 -5.36
CA THR A 60 -14.01 32.78 -4.53
C THR A 60 -15.27 33.27 -5.19
N LEU A 61 -16.25 32.38 -5.36
CA LEU A 61 -17.60 32.68 -5.77
C LEU A 61 -18.44 32.95 -4.52
N THR A 62 -19.05 34.15 -4.44
CA THR A 62 -19.92 34.54 -3.33
C THR A 62 -21.37 34.47 -3.76
N LEU A 63 -22.21 33.89 -2.91
CA LEU A 63 -23.66 33.76 -3.14
C LEU A 63 -24.45 34.83 -2.36
N THR A 64 -25.64 35.15 -2.84
CA THR A 64 -26.53 36.14 -2.20
C THR A 64 -27.06 35.71 -0.83
N ASN A 65 -27.01 34.41 -0.50
CA ASN A 65 -27.34 33.87 0.82
C ASN A 65 -26.15 33.92 1.81
N GLY A 66 -25.04 34.54 1.42
CA GLY A 66 -23.82 34.64 2.22
C GLY A 66 -22.87 33.43 2.13
N SER A 67 -23.25 32.37 1.42
CA SER A 67 -22.36 31.22 1.21
C SER A 67 -21.25 31.57 0.22
N THR A 68 -20.13 30.84 0.31
CA THR A 68 -18.99 31.00 -0.60
C THR A 68 -18.47 29.66 -1.10
N ILE A 69 -17.92 29.65 -2.32
CA ILE A 69 -17.20 28.52 -2.91
C ILE A 69 -15.81 29.02 -3.28
N GLU A 70 -14.81 28.48 -2.61
CA GLU A 70 -13.40 28.71 -2.90
C GLU A 70 -12.91 27.66 -3.91
N PHE A 71 -12.07 28.07 -4.86
CA PHE A 71 -11.50 27.20 -5.87
C PHE A 71 -9.99 27.12 -5.70
N MET A 72 -9.46 25.90 -5.61
CA MET A 72 -8.05 25.61 -5.44
C MET A 72 -7.59 24.52 -6.42
N SER A 73 -6.27 24.37 -6.59
CA SER A 73 -5.69 23.34 -7.45
C SER A 73 -4.59 22.56 -6.71
N TYR A 74 -4.35 21.29 -7.12
CA TYR A 74 -3.38 20.40 -6.47
C TYR A 74 -1.91 20.82 -6.65
N ASP A 75 -1.63 21.78 -7.52
CA ASP A 75 -0.29 22.37 -7.73
C ASP A 75 0.08 23.43 -6.67
N GLN A 76 -0.83 23.76 -5.76
CA GLN A 76 -0.58 24.68 -4.67
C GLN A 76 0.07 23.99 -3.47
N ASP A 77 0.85 24.76 -2.68
CA ASP A 77 1.45 24.27 -1.45
C ASP A 77 0.39 23.81 -0.44
N VAL A 78 0.69 22.72 0.29
CA VAL A 78 -0.25 22.09 1.24
C VAL A 78 -0.71 23.06 2.33
N GLU A 79 0.17 23.95 2.79
CA GLU A 79 -0.14 24.94 3.81
C GLU A 79 -1.32 25.87 3.44
N LYS A 80 -1.54 26.09 2.14
CA LYS A 80 -2.70 26.89 1.69
C LYS A 80 -4.04 26.21 1.94
N PHE A 81 -4.05 24.87 2.03
CA PHE A 81 -5.24 24.10 2.33
C PHE A 81 -5.57 24.05 3.82
N GLU A 82 -4.63 24.39 4.66
CA GLU A 82 -4.79 24.42 6.12
C GLU A 82 -5.54 25.66 6.63
N SER A 83 -5.84 26.63 5.75
CA SER A 83 -6.58 27.83 6.08
C SER A 83 -8.07 27.58 6.23
N ALA A 84 -8.68 28.16 7.27
CA ALA A 84 -10.13 28.27 7.53
C ALA A 84 -10.95 26.98 7.46
N SER A 85 -11.90 26.82 8.36
CA SER A 85 -12.86 25.70 8.39
C SER A 85 -13.78 25.72 7.16
N ARG A 86 -14.19 24.53 6.72
CA ARG A 86 -15.09 24.34 5.58
C ARG A 86 -16.27 23.49 5.99
N HIS A 87 -17.42 23.73 5.36
CA HIS A 87 -18.63 22.93 5.57
C HIS A 87 -18.72 21.77 4.59
N TRP A 88 -18.05 21.91 3.46
CA TRP A 88 -17.93 20.84 2.49
C TRP A 88 -16.73 21.06 1.58
N ILE A 89 -16.18 19.95 1.06
CA ILE A 89 -15.04 19.96 0.14
C ILE A 89 -15.31 18.95 -0.99
N TRP A 90 -15.17 19.41 -2.21
CA TRP A 90 -15.25 18.60 -3.42
C TRP A 90 -13.88 18.51 -4.07
N PHE A 91 -13.38 17.29 -4.20
CA PHE A 91 -12.20 16.97 -4.99
C PHE A 91 -12.65 16.44 -6.36
N ASP A 92 -12.20 17.09 -7.43
CA ASP A 92 -12.38 16.63 -8.80
C ASP A 92 -11.08 15.97 -9.25
N GLU A 93 -11.17 14.70 -9.57
CA GLU A 93 -10.10 13.73 -9.66
C GLU A 93 -9.42 13.44 -8.31
N GLU A 94 -8.62 12.36 -8.29
CA GLU A 94 -7.92 11.90 -7.10
C GLU A 94 -6.94 12.94 -6.54
N PRO A 95 -7.13 13.42 -5.30
CA PRO A 95 -6.22 14.37 -4.66
C PRO A 95 -4.91 13.71 -4.22
N PRO A 96 -3.80 14.47 -4.13
CA PRO A 96 -2.65 14.08 -3.31
C PRO A 96 -3.08 13.84 -1.86
N GLN A 97 -2.51 12.79 -1.25
CA GLN A 97 -2.92 12.36 0.10
C GLN A 97 -2.69 13.42 1.18
N ASP A 98 -1.61 14.18 1.09
CA ASP A 98 -1.27 15.28 1.99
C ASP A 98 -2.29 16.43 1.90
N ILE A 99 -2.73 16.80 0.69
CA ILE A 99 -3.81 17.79 0.49
C ILE A 99 -5.14 17.27 1.05
N TYR A 100 -5.46 16.00 0.82
CA TYR A 100 -6.67 15.41 1.39
C TYR A 100 -6.65 15.47 2.92
N ASN A 101 -5.55 15.07 3.55
CA ASN A 101 -5.38 15.09 5.00
C ASN A 101 -5.50 16.52 5.57
N ALA A 102 -4.85 17.51 4.93
CA ALA A 102 -4.97 18.91 5.31
C ALA A 102 -6.44 19.41 5.24
N CYS A 103 -7.13 19.04 4.18
CA CYS A 103 -8.54 19.37 3.98
C CYS A 103 -9.49 18.66 4.97
N GLN A 104 -9.21 17.41 5.30
CA GLN A 104 -10.01 16.63 6.26
C GLN A 104 -10.04 17.29 7.64
N MET A 105 -8.94 17.90 8.07
CA MET A 105 -8.90 18.67 9.32
C MET A 105 -9.78 19.94 9.28
N ARG A 106 -10.11 20.46 8.08
CA ARG A 106 -10.87 21.70 7.92
C ARG A 106 -12.38 21.51 8.00
N ILE A 107 -12.87 20.28 7.96
CA ILE A 107 -14.30 19.98 8.13
C ILE A 107 -14.65 19.51 9.54
N LEU A 108 -13.65 19.33 10.42
CA LEU A 108 -13.85 18.74 11.75
C LEU A 108 -14.80 19.58 12.61
N ASP A 109 -14.59 20.89 12.66
CA ASP A 109 -15.39 21.83 13.48
C ASP A 109 -16.83 21.95 12.98
N THR A 110 -17.03 21.81 11.67
CA THR A 110 -18.33 21.98 11.02
C THR A 110 -19.09 20.67 10.88
N LYS A 111 -18.42 19.53 11.13
CA LYS A 111 -18.91 18.19 10.80
C LYS A 111 -19.36 18.12 9.32
N GLY A 112 -18.52 18.68 8.48
CA GLY A 112 -18.80 18.83 7.06
C GLY A 112 -18.59 17.54 6.27
N ASP A 113 -18.90 17.61 4.98
CA ASP A 113 -18.78 16.48 4.06
C ASP A 113 -17.60 16.66 3.09
N ILE A 114 -16.98 15.56 2.74
CA ILE A 114 -15.98 15.48 1.65
C ILE A 114 -16.50 14.49 0.61
N TRP A 115 -16.39 14.84 -0.67
CA TRP A 115 -16.58 13.87 -1.74
C TRP A 115 -15.52 14.01 -2.82
N ILE A 116 -15.21 12.89 -3.45
CA ILE A 116 -14.24 12.75 -4.53
C ILE A 116 -15.00 12.26 -5.77
N THR A 117 -14.88 12.99 -6.87
CA THR A 117 -15.35 12.52 -8.19
C THR A 117 -14.13 12.17 -9.03
N MET A 118 -13.94 10.91 -9.37
CA MET A 118 -12.73 10.46 -10.05
C MET A 118 -12.97 9.28 -11.00
N THR A 119 -12.08 9.14 -11.96
CA THR A 119 -11.91 7.92 -12.73
C THR A 119 -10.64 7.22 -12.22
N PRO A 120 -10.70 5.97 -11.74
CA PRO A 120 -9.57 5.30 -11.05
C PRO A 120 -8.50 4.81 -12.04
N THR A 121 -7.97 5.72 -12.87
CA THR A 121 -6.97 5.43 -13.91
C THR A 121 -5.55 5.29 -13.36
N LYS A 122 -5.32 5.66 -12.11
CA LYS A 122 -4.02 5.55 -11.46
C LYS A 122 -3.80 4.22 -10.72
N GLY A 123 -4.77 3.31 -10.79
CA GLY A 123 -4.72 2.01 -10.13
C GLY A 123 -5.04 2.08 -8.64
N MET A 124 -4.48 1.14 -7.87
CA MET A 124 -4.70 1.02 -6.43
C MET A 124 -3.82 2.02 -5.67
N THR A 125 -4.31 3.23 -5.53
CA THR A 125 -3.66 4.33 -4.82
C THR A 125 -4.10 4.37 -3.35
N TRP A 126 -3.72 5.42 -2.60
CA TRP A 126 -4.18 5.63 -1.23
C TRP A 126 -5.72 5.73 -1.13
N VAL A 127 -6.40 6.25 -2.18
CA VAL A 127 -7.88 6.29 -2.22
C VAL A 127 -8.45 4.88 -2.24
N TYR A 128 -7.79 3.95 -2.91
CA TYR A 128 -8.22 2.55 -2.88
C TYR A 128 -8.16 1.99 -1.47
N SER A 129 -7.00 2.09 -0.81
CA SER A 129 -6.79 1.47 0.52
C SER A 129 -7.50 2.19 1.67
N GLU A 130 -7.55 3.53 1.64
CA GLU A 130 -8.08 4.31 2.77
C GLU A 130 -9.54 4.73 2.61
N VAL A 131 -10.09 4.66 1.39
CA VAL A 131 -11.48 5.02 1.11
C VAL A 131 -12.24 3.83 0.55
N TYR A 132 -11.78 3.24 -0.57
CA TYR A 132 -12.53 2.20 -1.27
C TYR A 132 -12.66 0.91 -0.47
N GLU A 133 -11.57 0.40 0.10
CA GLU A 133 -11.58 -0.81 0.95
C GLU A 133 -12.30 -0.60 2.29
N GLN A 134 -12.56 0.66 2.67
CA GLN A 134 -13.29 0.98 3.90
C GLN A 134 -14.81 0.98 3.75
N GLN A 135 -15.34 0.82 2.54
CA GLN A 135 -16.77 0.70 2.30
C GLN A 135 -17.36 -0.50 3.07
N GLY A 136 -18.43 -0.25 3.82
CA GLY A 136 -19.06 -1.28 4.67
C GLY A 136 -18.33 -1.57 5.98
N ILE A 137 -17.12 -1.04 6.19
CA ILE A 137 -16.35 -1.11 7.44
C ILE A 137 -16.52 0.21 8.21
N ASN A 138 -16.25 1.32 7.54
CA ASN A 138 -16.43 2.67 8.11
C ASN A 138 -17.83 3.20 7.72
N PRO A 139 -18.73 3.43 8.70
CA PRO A 139 -20.10 3.88 8.41
C PRO A 139 -20.18 5.32 7.85
N ASN A 140 -19.07 6.05 7.83
CA ASN A 140 -19.00 7.41 7.27
C ASN A 140 -18.48 7.45 5.82
N ILE A 141 -18.31 6.30 5.17
CA ILE A 141 -17.83 6.20 3.80
C ILE A 141 -18.85 5.49 2.94
N ASP A 142 -19.36 6.22 1.94
CA ASP A 142 -20.22 5.70 0.89
C ASP A 142 -19.53 5.82 -0.47
N ILE A 143 -19.68 4.78 -1.31
CA ILE A 143 -19.12 4.75 -2.66
C ILE A 143 -20.20 4.51 -3.68
N PHE A 144 -20.22 5.34 -4.70
CA PHE A 144 -21.15 5.26 -5.82
C PHE A 144 -20.39 5.00 -7.12
N HIS A 145 -20.69 3.88 -7.76
CA HIS A 145 -20.12 3.51 -9.05
C HIS A 145 -21.02 3.92 -10.19
N TYR A 146 -20.43 4.54 -11.21
CA TYR A 146 -21.10 4.88 -12.45
C TYR A 146 -20.42 4.14 -13.60
N ASN A 147 -21.21 3.43 -14.37
CA ASN A 147 -20.78 2.80 -15.59
C ASN A 147 -21.11 3.71 -16.78
N THR A 148 -20.17 3.94 -17.69
CA THR A 148 -20.40 4.77 -18.88
C THR A 148 -21.57 4.27 -19.71
N TYR A 149 -21.80 2.95 -19.76
CA TYR A 149 -22.93 2.34 -20.48
C TYR A 149 -24.31 2.62 -19.83
N ASP A 150 -24.35 3.08 -18.57
CA ASP A 150 -25.60 3.49 -17.91
C ASP A 150 -26.04 4.89 -18.33
N ASN A 151 -25.18 5.62 -19.06
CA ASN A 151 -25.50 6.94 -19.57
C ASN A 151 -26.41 6.86 -20.80
N GLN A 152 -27.69 7.15 -20.60
CA GLN A 152 -28.71 7.09 -21.66
C GLN A 152 -28.52 8.13 -22.79
N TYR A 153 -27.65 9.12 -22.60
CA TYR A 153 -27.38 10.18 -23.56
C TYR A 153 -26.20 9.90 -24.47
N VAL A 154 -25.50 8.76 -24.26
CA VAL A 154 -24.36 8.35 -25.07
C VAL A 154 -24.68 7.01 -25.74
N ASP A 155 -24.55 6.98 -27.04
CA ASP A 155 -24.78 5.78 -27.83
C ASP A 155 -23.70 4.73 -27.59
N ARG A 156 -24.11 3.45 -27.43
CA ARG A 156 -23.20 2.34 -27.13
C ARG A 156 -22.20 2.08 -28.24
N ASP A 157 -22.63 2.17 -29.49
CA ASP A 157 -21.75 1.97 -30.65
C ASP A 157 -20.65 3.02 -30.68
N THR A 158 -20.98 4.27 -30.30
CA THR A 158 -20.01 5.36 -30.15
C THR A 158 -18.99 5.07 -29.02
N ILE A 159 -19.46 4.55 -27.88
CA ILE A 159 -18.55 4.16 -26.78
C ILE A 159 -17.58 3.06 -27.26
N ASP A 160 -18.09 2.04 -27.92
CA ASP A 160 -17.31 0.89 -28.40
C ASP A 160 -16.31 1.30 -29.50
N GLU A 161 -16.70 2.24 -30.36
CA GLU A 161 -15.81 2.78 -31.39
C GLU A 161 -14.65 3.57 -30.80
N ILE A 162 -14.92 4.50 -29.89
CA ILE A 162 -13.90 5.33 -29.22
C ILE A 162 -12.94 4.48 -28.40
N THR A 163 -13.46 3.43 -27.77
CA THR A 163 -12.66 2.59 -26.86
C THR A 163 -12.05 1.35 -27.52
N ARG A 164 -12.17 1.21 -28.85
CA ARG A 164 -11.63 0.08 -29.61
C ARG A 164 -10.13 -0.13 -29.41
N GLY A 165 -9.37 0.96 -29.22
CA GLY A 165 -7.92 0.93 -28.98
C GLY A 165 -7.50 0.78 -27.52
N PHE A 166 -8.44 0.74 -26.57
CA PHE A 166 -8.13 0.62 -25.16
C PHE A 166 -7.83 -0.83 -24.78
N SER A 167 -6.87 -1.03 -23.89
CA SER A 167 -6.66 -2.31 -23.25
C SER A 167 -7.87 -2.67 -22.36
N ASP A 168 -8.03 -3.96 -22.04
CA ASP A 168 -9.11 -4.41 -21.16
C ASP A 168 -9.06 -3.70 -19.81
N ALA A 169 -7.88 -3.49 -19.25
CA ALA A 169 -7.66 -2.73 -18.04
C ALA A 169 -8.15 -1.27 -18.17
N GLU A 170 -7.82 -0.58 -19.26
CA GLU A 170 -8.30 0.78 -19.50
C GLU A 170 -9.82 0.86 -19.65
N LYS A 171 -10.43 -0.14 -20.30
CA LYS A 171 -11.89 -0.23 -20.39
C LYS A 171 -12.52 -0.43 -19.02
N GLU A 172 -11.98 -1.30 -18.19
CA GLU A 172 -12.49 -1.51 -16.83
C GLU A 172 -12.41 -0.23 -15.98
N ALA A 173 -11.29 0.51 -16.03
CA ALA A 173 -11.16 1.74 -15.29
C ALA A 173 -12.05 2.86 -15.84
N ARG A 174 -11.96 3.13 -17.16
CA ARG A 174 -12.62 4.31 -17.78
C ARG A 174 -14.10 4.12 -18.03
N LEU A 175 -14.55 2.90 -18.36
CA LEU A 175 -15.93 2.63 -18.67
C LEU A 175 -16.73 2.15 -17.47
N LEU A 176 -16.12 1.27 -16.66
CA LEU A 176 -16.80 0.63 -15.52
C LEU A 176 -16.47 1.28 -14.18
N GLY A 177 -15.57 2.28 -14.14
CA GLY A 177 -15.15 2.95 -12.90
C GLY A 177 -14.49 2.03 -11.88
N LYS A 178 -13.93 0.89 -12.33
CA LYS A 178 -13.29 -0.07 -11.44
C LYS A 178 -11.85 0.33 -11.16
N PHE A 179 -11.43 0.18 -9.91
CA PHE A 179 -10.00 0.20 -9.58
C PHE A 179 -9.35 -1.02 -10.21
N ILE A 180 -8.40 -0.78 -11.09
CA ILE A 180 -7.66 -1.83 -11.78
C ILE A 180 -6.25 -1.93 -11.24
N GLN A 181 -5.71 -3.13 -11.23
CA GLN A 181 -4.27 -3.30 -11.12
C GLN A 181 -3.61 -2.77 -12.40
N MET A 182 -3.13 -1.52 -12.33
CA MET A 182 -2.44 -0.93 -13.48
C MET A 182 -1.16 -1.71 -13.81
N SER A 183 -0.73 -1.62 -15.06
CA SER A 183 0.43 -2.30 -15.65
C SER A 183 1.78 -2.05 -14.95
N GLY A 184 1.80 -1.34 -13.83
CA GLY A 184 3.00 -0.98 -13.08
C GLY A 184 3.34 -1.84 -11.87
N LEU A 185 2.50 -2.79 -11.44
CA LEU A 185 2.83 -3.63 -10.29
C LEU A 185 4.00 -4.56 -10.59
N ILE A 186 4.91 -4.66 -9.62
CA ILE A 186 6.08 -5.53 -9.72
C ILE A 186 5.68 -6.99 -9.54
N TYR A 187 4.82 -7.27 -8.54
CA TYR A 187 4.38 -8.63 -8.20
C TYR A 187 2.96 -8.91 -8.70
N ARG A 188 2.76 -8.92 -10.02
CA ARG A 188 1.45 -9.20 -10.65
C ARG A 188 0.93 -10.61 -10.39
N GLU A 189 1.83 -11.53 -10.04
CA GLU A 189 1.53 -12.92 -9.71
C GLU A 189 0.91 -13.08 -8.32
N TYR A 190 1.01 -12.04 -7.48
CA TYR A 190 0.39 -12.08 -6.16
C TYR A 190 -1.13 -12.07 -6.27
N ASN A 191 -1.75 -13.02 -5.62
CA ASN A 191 -3.19 -13.12 -5.44
C ASN A 191 -3.49 -13.37 -3.97
N GLN A 192 -4.22 -12.47 -3.33
CA GLN A 192 -4.53 -12.56 -1.91
C GLN A 192 -5.26 -13.85 -1.55
N ASP A 193 -6.21 -14.31 -2.39
CA ASP A 193 -6.99 -15.53 -2.14
C ASP A 193 -6.14 -16.81 -2.21
N VAL A 194 -4.98 -16.75 -2.89
CA VAL A 194 -4.05 -17.87 -3.04
C VAL A 194 -2.92 -17.81 -2.02
N HIS A 195 -2.32 -16.62 -1.86
CA HIS A 195 -1.07 -16.46 -1.14
C HIS A 195 -1.23 -16.02 0.32
N CYS A 196 -2.40 -15.46 0.71
CA CYS A 196 -2.68 -15.16 2.11
C CYS A 196 -3.42 -16.32 2.78
N ILE A 197 -2.93 -16.72 3.95
CA ILE A 197 -3.50 -17.82 4.73
C ILE A 197 -3.71 -17.39 6.18
N PRO A 198 -4.70 -17.99 6.87
CA PRO A 198 -4.86 -17.77 8.30
C PRO A 198 -3.61 -18.17 9.07
N ARG A 199 -3.30 -17.41 10.14
CA ARG A 199 -2.17 -17.73 11.02
C ARG A 199 -2.38 -19.08 11.70
N PHE A 200 -1.32 -19.86 11.80
CA PHE A 200 -1.22 -21.06 12.60
C PHE A 200 0.13 -21.12 13.32
N THR A 201 0.22 -21.95 14.35
CA THR A 201 1.47 -22.14 15.08
C THR A 201 2.46 -22.93 14.24
N ILE A 202 3.56 -22.30 13.83
CA ILE A 202 4.66 -22.98 13.12
C ILE A 202 5.53 -23.71 14.14
N PRO A 203 5.69 -25.04 14.02
CA PRO A 203 6.53 -25.80 14.95
C PRO A 203 7.99 -25.31 14.98
N ALA A 204 8.62 -25.30 16.16
CA ALA A 204 9.96 -24.77 16.38
C ALA A 204 11.08 -25.48 15.58
N GLN A 205 10.80 -26.67 15.07
CA GLN A 205 11.73 -27.42 14.20
C GLN A 205 11.96 -26.76 12.83
N PHE A 206 11.07 -25.84 12.40
CA PHE A 206 11.22 -25.11 11.15
C PHE A 206 11.99 -23.83 11.40
N PRO A 207 13.19 -23.69 10.79
CA PRO A 207 14.03 -22.53 11.03
C PRO A 207 13.34 -21.27 10.50
N ARG A 208 13.53 -20.18 11.22
CA ARG A 208 13.19 -18.85 10.75
C ARG A 208 14.42 -18.19 10.16
N THR A 209 14.19 -17.34 9.20
CA THR A 209 15.18 -16.42 8.63
C THR A 209 14.58 -15.03 8.64
N CYS A 210 15.34 -14.02 8.97
CA CYS A 210 14.83 -12.65 8.92
C CYS A 210 15.73 -11.74 8.08
N SER A 211 15.15 -10.63 7.67
CA SER A 211 15.84 -9.52 7.03
C SER A 211 15.49 -8.21 7.72
N ILE A 212 16.49 -7.35 7.86
CA ILE A 212 16.43 -6.07 8.57
C ILE A 212 16.74 -4.97 7.56
N ASP A 213 15.80 -4.04 7.38
CA ASP A 213 16.01 -2.80 6.65
C ASP A 213 16.03 -1.61 7.62
N PRO A 214 17.21 -1.20 8.08
CA PRO A 214 17.34 -0.11 9.03
C PRO A 214 17.27 1.24 8.33
N HIS A 215 16.54 2.17 8.91
CA HIS A 215 16.47 3.52 8.40
C HIS A 215 16.72 4.54 9.50
N PRO A 216 17.56 5.58 9.26
CA PRO A 216 17.95 6.55 10.30
C PRO A 216 16.83 7.52 10.72
N ARG A 217 15.77 7.65 9.94
CA ARG A 217 14.69 8.64 10.17
C ARG A 217 13.29 8.01 10.20
N ILE A 218 13.17 6.74 9.81
CA ILE A 218 11.92 5.99 9.77
C ILE A 218 12.14 4.74 10.64
N ALA A 219 11.07 4.07 11.03
CA ALA A 219 11.16 2.85 11.78
C ALA A 219 11.96 1.77 11.03
N THR A 220 12.80 1.03 11.75
CA THR A 220 13.48 -0.15 11.22
C THR A 220 12.45 -1.22 10.89
N ALA A 221 12.47 -1.70 9.66
CA ALA A 221 11.61 -2.80 9.20
C ALA A 221 12.32 -4.14 9.38
N VAL A 222 11.64 -5.14 9.96
CA VAL A 222 12.14 -6.52 10.02
C VAL A 222 11.06 -7.46 9.52
N LEU A 223 11.44 -8.39 8.67
CA LEU A 223 10.55 -9.41 8.10
C LEU A 223 11.08 -10.80 8.41
N TYR A 224 10.20 -11.69 8.86
CA TYR A 224 10.53 -13.08 9.17
C TYR A 224 9.84 -14.03 8.21
N ILE A 225 10.58 -15.01 7.71
CA ILE A 225 10.03 -16.16 7.00
C ILE A 225 10.35 -17.46 7.74
N ALA A 226 9.43 -18.39 7.72
CA ALA A 226 9.66 -19.78 8.08
C ALA A 226 9.89 -20.60 6.81
N VAL A 227 10.89 -21.49 6.85
CA VAL A 227 11.24 -22.36 5.72
C VAL A 227 10.73 -23.77 6.02
N ILE A 228 9.74 -24.21 5.25
CA ILE A 228 9.00 -25.47 5.53
C ILE A 228 9.00 -26.33 4.27
N PRO A 229 9.47 -27.58 4.32
CA PRO A 229 9.37 -28.49 3.18
C PRO A 229 7.92 -28.66 2.70
N ILE A 230 7.72 -28.67 1.38
CA ILE A 230 6.38 -28.71 0.76
C ILE A 230 5.46 -29.77 1.38
N PRO A 231 5.85 -31.05 1.55
CA PRO A 231 4.97 -32.06 2.12
C PRO A 231 4.55 -31.75 3.56
N GLN A 232 5.43 -31.15 4.33
CA GLN A 232 5.16 -30.79 5.73
C GLN A 232 4.27 -29.57 5.83
N PHE A 233 4.45 -28.59 4.94
CA PHE A 233 3.56 -27.43 4.84
C PHE A 233 2.14 -27.83 4.50
N ILE A 234 1.95 -28.70 3.49
CA ILE A 234 0.62 -29.22 3.12
C ILE A 234 -0.05 -29.93 4.31
N ARG A 235 0.74 -30.72 5.06
CA ARG A 235 0.23 -31.39 6.26
C ARG A 235 -0.18 -30.38 7.34
N LEU A 236 0.66 -29.36 7.61
CA LEU A 236 0.32 -28.32 8.59
C LEU A 236 -0.95 -27.55 8.20
N CYS A 237 -1.13 -27.20 6.94
CA CYS A 237 -2.35 -26.57 6.46
C CYS A 237 -3.56 -27.47 6.71
N LYS A 238 -3.47 -28.76 6.42
CA LYS A 238 -4.55 -29.73 6.66
C LYS A 238 -4.86 -29.87 8.15
N ASP A 239 -3.85 -29.99 8.99
CA ASP A 239 -4.00 -30.15 10.44
C ASP A 239 -4.65 -28.90 11.09
N ASN A 240 -4.49 -27.72 10.47
CA ASN A 240 -5.08 -26.45 10.89
C ASN A 240 -6.37 -26.06 10.13
N ASN A 241 -6.95 -26.96 9.33
CA ASN A 241 -8.15 -26.71 8.50
C ASN A 241 -7.99 -25.54 7.53
N ILE A 242 -6.79 -25.31 7.00
CA ILE A 242 -6.50 -24.27 6.01
C ILE A 242 -6.65 -24.88 4.62
N GLN A 243 -7.57 -24.32 3.85
CA GLN A 243 -7.75 -24.67 2.44
C GLN A 243 -6.79 -23.84 1.58
N LEU A 244 -5.96 -24.52 0.77
CA LEU A 244 -5.10 -23.86 -0.19
C LEU A 244 -5.83 -23.69 -1.52
N ASN A 245 -5.91 -22.46 -2.02
CA ASN A 245 -6.61 -22.11 -3.27
C ASN A 245 -5.69 -22.15 -4.51
N GLY A 246 -4.69 -23.00 -4.51
CA GLY A 246 -3.78 -23.14 -5.64
C GLY A 246 -2.90 -24.37 -5.48
N GLU A 247 -2.50 -24.96 -6.59
CA GLU A 247 -1.56 -26.07 -6.61
C GLU A 247 -0.14 -25.57 -6.33
N ILE A 248 0.55 -26.19 -5.38
CA ILE A 248 1.96 -25.90 -5.10
C ILE A 248 2.82 -26.62 -6.16
N LYS A 249 3.55 -25.86 -6.96
CA LYS A 249 4.41 -26.37 -8.04
C LYS A 249 5.86 -26.44 -7.58
N GLY A 250 6.19 -27.47 -6.81
CA GLY A 250 7.57 -27.77 -6.44
C GLY A 250 8.40 -28.21 -7.64
N SER A 251 9.73 -28.08 -7.50
CA SER A 251 10.70 -28.55 -8.48
C SER A 251 11.95 -29.08 -7.76
N GLU A 252 12.92 -29.63 -8.49
CA GLU A 252 14.21 -30.01 -7.89
C GLU A 252 14.91 -28.86 -7.19
N HIS A 253 14.65 -27.63 -7.62
CA HIS A 253 15.23 -26.39 -7.06
C HIS A 253 14.32 -25.68 -6.05
N ILE A 254 13.02 -26.01 -6.01
CA ILE A 254 12.03 -25.43 -5.08
C ILE A 254 11.40 -26.57 -4.29
N ARG A 255 12.01 -26.90 -3.16
CA ARG A 255 11.57 -27.98 -2.26
C ARG A 255 10.83 -27.48 -1.03
N ASP A 256 10.97 -26.18 -0.74
CA ASP A 256 10.49 -25.57 0.48
C ASP A 256 9.47 -24.45 0.14
N VAL A 257 8.46 -24.34 0.99
CA VAL A 257 7.56 -23.18 1.06
C VAL A 257 8.16 -22.16 2.02
N TYR A 258 8.09 -20.90 1.64
CA TYR A 258 8.36 -19.78 2.54
C TYR A 258 7.03 -19.23 3.05
N VAL A 259 6.89 -19.20 4.35
CA VAL A 259 5.76 -18.55 5.02
C VAL A 259 6.25 -17.27 5.67
N VAL A 260 5.84 -16.14 5.15
CA VAL A 260 6.06 -14.85 5.82
C VAL A 260 5.20 -14.87 7.08
N CYS A 261 5.86 -14.97 8.23
CA CYS A 261 5.18 -15.32 9.47
C CYS A 261 5.12 -14.20 10.50
N ASP A 262 6.07 -13.27 10.48
CA ASP A 262 6.09 -12.15 11.41
C ASP A 262 6.74 -10.92 10.75
N GLU A 263 6.30 -9.74 11.18
CA GLU A 263 6.87 -8.46 10.78
C GLU A 263 7.07 -7.55 11.98
N ILE A 264 8.10 -6.71 11.94
CA ILE A 264 8.29 -5.59 12.85
C ILE A 264 8.33 -4.34 11.99
N PHE A 265 7.38 -3.44 12.20
CA PHE A 265 7.34 -2.14 11.55
C PHE A 265 6.65 -1.15 12.50
N PRO A 266 7.38 -0.58 13.48
CA PRO A 266 6.80 0.40 14.41
C PRO A 266 6.35 1.66 13.68
N THR A 267 5.31 2.32 14.19
CA THR A 267 4.78 3.57 13.63
C THR A 267 5.75 4.75 13.76
N GLU A 268 6.70 4.64 14.69
CA GLU A 268 7.70 5.69 14.98
C GLU A 268 9.11 5.09 14.98
N PRO A 269 10.14 5.88 14.65
CA PRO A 269 11.52 5.46 14.79
C PRO A 269 11.82 4.99 16.22
N LYS A 270 12.51 3.86 16.34
CA LYS A 270 12.92 3.26 17.60
C LYS A 270 14.43 3.26 17.75
N LEU A 271 14.91 3.27 18.97
CA LEU A 271 16.31 2.98 19.25
C LEU A 271 16.63 1.54 18.83
N ILE A 272 17.90 1.26 18.56
CA ILE A 272 18.33 -0.09 18.21
C ILE A 272 18.08 -1.09 19.35
N SER A 273 18.24 -0.65 20.62
CA SER A 273 17.84 -1.43 21.80
C SER A 273 16.39 -1.89 21.75
N ASP A 274 15.48 -0.97 21.44
CA ASP A 274 14.05 -1.26 21.40
C ASP A 274 13.71 -2.21 20.24
N THR A 275 14.40 -2.03 19.10
CA THR A 275 14.29 -2.96 17.96
C THR A 275 14.73 -4.34 18.34
N VAL A 276 15.83 -4.47 19.06
CA VAL A 276 16.34 -5.76 19.58
C VAL A 276 15.35 -6.40 20.54
N GLU A 277 14.73 -5.64 21.44
CA GLU A 277 13.68 -6.15 22.34
C GLU A 277 12.48 -6.70 21.54
N LEU A 278 12.03 -5.98 20.51
CA LEU A 278 10.97 -6.47 19.63
C LEU A 278 11.39 -7.73 18.88
N MET A 279 12.62 -7.78 18.36
CA MET A 279 13.15 -8.98 17.70
C MET A 279 13.19 -10.17 18.66
N ASN A 280 13.69 -9.99 19.87
CA ASN A 280 13.75 -11.04 20.88
C ASN A 280 12.34 -11.55 21.26
N ALA A 281 11.36 -10.64 21.34
CA ALA A 281 9.96 -11.01 21.61
C ALA A 281 9.36 -11.87 20.50
N VAL A 282 9.64 -11.54 19.23
CA VAL A 282 9.19 -12.31 18.05
C VAL A 282 9.93 -13.63 17.92
N GLU A 283 11.23 -13.61 18.13
CA GLU A 283 12.08 -14.80 17.96
C GLU A 283 11.80 -15.84 19.07
N GLY A 284 11.66 -15.43 20.33
CA GLY A 284 11.35 -16.31 21.44
C GLY A 284 12.28 -17.55 21.48
N ASP A 285 11.69 -18.75 21.48
CA ASP A 285 12.41 -20.03 21.44
C ASP A 285 12.68 -20.53 20.01
N TYR A 286 12.35 -19.76 18.96
CA TYR A 286 12.57 -20.18 17.59
C TYR A 286 14.04 -20.05 17.19
N TYR A 287 14.54 -21.06 16.48
CA TYR A 287 15.87 -20.99 15.89
C TYR A 287 15.86 -20.10 14.64
N VAL A 288 16.60 -18.99 14.69
CA VAL A 288 16.83 -18.11 13.54
C VAL A 288 18.14 -18.51 12.87
N SER A 289 18.02 -19.13 11.70
CA SER A 289 19.16 -19.69 10.96
C SER A 289 20.04 -18.61 10.32
N MET A 290 19.43 -17.50 9.91
CA MET A 290 20.11 -16.39 9.22
C MET A 290 19.38 -15.07 9.48
N ARG A 291 20.16 -14.00 9.69
CA ARG A 291 19.66 -12.63 9.74
C ARG A 291 20.39 -11.80 8.69
N LEU A 292 19.65 -11.38 7.67
CA LEU A 292 20.14 -10.47 6.63
C LEU A 292 19.97 -9.03 7.08
N ILE A 293 20.81 -8.13 6.58
CA ILE A 293 20.69 -6.69 6.82
C ILE A 293 21.07 -5.91 5.57
N ASP A 294 20.32 -4.82 5.31
CA ASP A 294 20.67 -3.94 4.20
C ASP A 294 22.07 -3.32 4.38
N ASN A 295 22.79 -3.15 3.26
CA ASN A 295 24.16 -2.62 3.28
C ASN A 295 24.28 -1.21 3.84
N SER A 296 23.19 -0.41 3.88
CA SER A 296 23.17 0.91 4.51
C SER A 296 23.54 0.84 6.00
N ALA A 297 23.26 -0.28 6.65
CA ALA A 297 23.65 -0.54 8.05
C ALA A 297 25.16 -0.48 8.33
N ASN A 298 26.00 -0.58 7.30
CA ASN A 298 27.46 -0.40 7.40
C ASN A 298 27.92 1.05 7.28
N THR A 299 27.02 1.99 6.95
CA THR A 299 27.36 3.41 6.88
C THR A 299 27.59 3.93 8.30
N PRO A 300 28.77 4.48 8.59
CA PRO A 300 29.04 5.03 9.93
C PRO A 300 28.16 6.27 10.18
N ASP A 301 27.61 6.34 11.38
CA ASP A 301 26.99 7.56 11.86
C ASP A 301 28.02 8.70 11.92
N PRO A 302 27.74 9.88 11.35
CA PRO A 302 28.71 10.97 11.26
C PRO A 302 29.21 11.51 12.59
N ILE A 303 28.46 11.30 13.69
CA ILE A 303 28.77 11.82 15.01
C ILE A 303 29.49 10.78 15.86
N SER A 304 28.92 9.59 15.95
CA SER A 304 29.43 8.51 16.81
C SER A 304 30.47 7.62 16.13
N GLY A 305 30.55 7.62 14.79
CA GLY A 305 31.38 6.70 14.00
C GLY A 305 30.96 5.23 14.08
N LYS A 306 29.87 4.93 14.80
CA LYS A 306 29.31 3.58 14.92
C LYS A 306 28.44 3.24 13.71
N THR A 307 28.35 1.98 13.39
CA THR A 307 27.42 1.46 12.38
C THR A 307 26.28 0.72 13.08
N ILE A 308 25.09 0.76 12.48
CA ILE A 308 23.91 0.04 12.99
C ILE A 308 24.22 -1.46 13.14
N ARG A 309 24.96 -2.02 12.19
CA ARG A 309 25.39 -3.42 12.25
C ARG A 309 26.22 -3.75 13.50
N LYS A 310 27.23 -2.91 13.81
CA LYS A 310 28.07 -3.12 15.01
C LYS A 310 27.27 -2.95 16.30
N GLU A 311 26.30 -2.05 16.29
CA GLU A 311 25.43 -1.85 17.44
C GLU A 311 24.52 -3.06 17.66
N LEU A 312 23.90 -3.63 16.62
CA LEU A 312 23.16 -4.90 16.70
C LEU A 312 24.06 -6.05 17.21
N GLU A 313 25.29 -6.13 16.71
CA GLU A 313 26.28 -7.12 17.18
C GLU A 313 26.58 -6.99 18.67
N SER A 314 26.59 -5.77 19.23
CA SER A 314 26.80 -5.55 20.66
C SER A 314 25.67 -6.10 21.54
N TYR A 315 24.48 -6.26 20.98
CA TYR A 315 23.33 -6.93 21.60
C TYR A 315 23.23 -8.43 21.25
N GLY A 316 24.27 -9.01 20.60
CA GLY A 316 24.29 -10.41 20.23
C GLY A 316 23.59 -10.76 18.91
N ILE A 317 23.03 -9.77 18.20
CA ILE A 317 22.36 -9.95 16.90
C ILE A 317 23.41 -9.93 15.79
N ARG A 318 23.83 -11.12 15.34
CA ARG A 318 24.76 -11.25 14.22
C ARG A 318 24.02 -11.22 12.90
N THR A 319 24.51 -10.43 11.93
CA THR A 319 23.86 -10.21 10.65
C THR A 319 24.82 -10.45 9.47
N ILE A 320 24.25 -10.82 8.33
CA ILE A 320 24.92 -10.98 7.05
C ILE A 320 24.40 -9.88 6.11
N LEU A 321 25.31 -9.23 5.37
CA LEU A 321 24.90 -8.21 4.41
C LEU A 321 24.09 -8.82 3.25
N ALA A 322 22.97 -8.21 2.95
CA ALA A 322 22.09 -8.64 1.88
C ALA A 322 22.63 -8.26 0.50
N ASP A 323 22.36 -9.08 -0.51
CA ASP A 323 22.64 -8.75 -1.91
C ASP A 323 21.63 -7.75 -2.43
N LYS A 324 22.11 -6.65 -3.04
CA LYS A 324 21.28 -5.53 -3.54
C LYS A 324 20.80 -5.67 -4.99
N ASN A 325 21.05 -6.79 -5.64
CA ASN A 325 20.62 -6.96 -7.04
C ASN A 325 19.09 -6.95 -7.15
N ILE A 326 18.53 -5.79 -7.52
CA ILE A 326 17.08 -5.57 -7.60
C ILE A 326 16.41 -6.50 -8.61
N PRO A 327 16.89 -6.67 -9.86
CA PRO A 327 16.28 -7.58 -10.82
C PRO A 327 16.19 -9.02 -10.30
N ASP A 328 17.26 -9.54 -9.70
CA ASP A 328 17.31 -10.91 -9.19
C ASP A 328 16.39 -11.09 -7.99
N ARG A 329 16.30 -10.10 -7.09
CA ARG A 329 15.35 -10.12 -5.97
C ARG A 329 13.90 -10.23 -6.46
N ILE A 330 13.53 -9.36 -7.40
CA ILE A 330 12.19 -9.37 -8.00
C ILE A 330 11.91 -10.69 -8.70
N PHE A 331 12.85 -11.18 -9.50
CA PHE A 331 12.70 -12.46 -10.19
C PHE A 331 12.46 -13.62 -9.22
N LYS A 332 13.22 -13.70 -8.12
CA LYS A 332 13.08 -14.76 -7.11
C LYS A 332 11.73 -14.73 -6.40
N VAL A 333 11.24 -13.54 -6.02
CA VAL A 333 9.92 -13.41 -5.41
C VAL A 333 8.81 -13.82 -6.38
N ARG A 334 8.87 -13.34 -7.63
CA ARG A 334 7.91 -13.70 -8.68
C ARG A 334 7.87 -15.19 -8.96
N ALA A 335 9.04 -15.83 -9.06
CA ALA A 335 9.14 -17.28 -9.26
C ALA A 335 8.44 -18.07 -8.16
N ARG A 336 8.56 -17.64 -6.90
CA ARG A 336 7.89 -18.29 -5.77
C ARG A 336 6.40 -18.03 -5.74
N LEU A 337 5.95 -16.84 -6.13
CA LEU A 337 4.52 -16.54 -6.29
C LEU A 337 3.91 -17.40 -7.42
N GLN A 338 4.55 -17.47 -8.58
CA GLN A 338 4.08 -18.29 -9.72
C GLN A 338 3.98 -19.78 -9.41
N THR A 339 4.80 -20.26 -8.50
CA THR A 339 4.82 -21.67 -8.08
C THR A 339 3.99 -21.95 -6.82
N ASN A 340 3.33 -20.95 -6.26
CA ASN A 340 2.61 -21.02 -4.99
C ASN A 340 3.48 -21.60 -3.87
N THR A 341 4.73 -21.15 -3.78
CA THR A 341 5.68 -21.54 -2.74
C THR A 341 6.08 -20.40 -1.81
N LEU A 342 5.33 -19.29 -1.87
CA LEU A 342 5.44 -18.13 -0.98
C LEU A 342 4.05 -17.80 -0.45
N TYR A 343 3.89 -17.87 0.86
CA TYR A 343 2.64 -17.55 1.56
C TYR A 343 2.86 -16.49 2.61
N PHE A 344 1.80 -15.78 2.95
CA PHE A 344 1.78 -14.72 3.94
C PHE A 344 0.68 -15.00 4.97
N PHE A 345 0.95 -14.75 6.23
CA PHE A 345 -0.13 -14.70 7.18
C PHE A 345 -0.98 -13.45 6.96
N ASN A 346 -2.31 -13.60 7.11
CA ASN A 346 -3.27 -12.55 6.82
C ASN A 346 -3.23 -11.37 7.81
N ASP A 347 -2.59 -11.55 8.96
CA ASP A 347 -2.43 -10.58 10.04
C ASP A 347 -1.10 -9.82 10.01
N LEU A 348 -0.48 -9.67 8.84
CA LEU A 348 0.72 -8.87 8.58
C LEU A 348 0.32 -7.59 7.84
N PRO A 349 -0.08 -6.52 8.55
CA PRO A 349 -0.71 -5.36 7.93
C PRO A 349 0.23 -4.63 6.95
N GLU A 350 1.49 -4.42 7.30
CA GLU A 350 2.42 -3.67 6.45
C GLU A 350 2.86 -4.49 5.23
N THR A 351 3.30 -5.73 5.44
CA THR A 351 3.71 -6.61 4.34
C THR A 351 2.58 -6.85 3.34
N ASN A 352 1.36 -7.14 3.84
CA ASN A 352 0.20 -7.38 2.99
C ASN A 352 -0.25 -6.11 2.27
N TRP A 353 -0.02 -4.94 2.85
CA TRP A 353 -0.25 -3.67 2.16
C TRP A 353 0.81 -3.43 1.08
N GLU A 354 2.10 -3.53 1.42
CA GLU A 354 3.20 -3.24 0.51
C GLU A 354 3.18 -4.14 -0.74
N ILE A 355 2.96 -5.46 -0.59
CA ILE A 355 2.99 -6.38 -1.73
C ILE A 355 1.90 -6.07 -2.77
N ARG A 356 0.76 -5.55 -2.34
CA ARG A 356 -0.34 -5.14 -3.22
C ARG A 356 -0.06 -3.82 -3.93
N HIS A 357 0.86 -3.00 -3.41
CA HIS A 357 1.12 -1.64 -3.89
C HIS A 357 2.53 -1.46 -4.46
N TYR A 358 3.38 -2.50 -4.40
CA TYR A 358 4.76 -2.42 -4.88
C TYR A 358 4.80 -2.31 -6.40
N ALA A 359 5.16 -1.11 -6.87
CA ALA A 359 5.07 -0.74 -8.28
C ALA A 359 6.39 -0.14 -8.80
N TRP A 360 6.54 -0.17 -10.12
CA TRP A 360 7.59 0.56 -10.80
C TRP A 360 7.40 2.07 -10.66
N ASP A 361 8.51 2.82 -10.67
CA ASP A 361 8.47 4.27 -10.60
C ASP A 361 7.87 4.82 -11.90
N ASP A 362 6.83 5.68 -11.78
CA ASP A 362 6.15 6.24 -12.93
C ASP A 362 7.02 7.29 -13.62
N TYR A 363 7.14 7.18 -14.93
CA TYR A 363 7.71 8.22 -15.76
C TYR A 363 6.89 9.51 -15.64
N LYS A 364 7.53 10.61 -15.26
CA LYS A 364 6.98 11.94 -15.50
C LYS A 364 6.90 12.16 -17.00
N ILE A 365 5.69 12.11 -17.55
CA ILE A 365 5.39 12.47 -18.93
C ILE A 365 5.98 13.88 -19.18
N GLY A 366 7.01 13.99 -20.01
CA GLY A 366 7.57 15.28 -20.40
C GLY A 366 9.10 15.40 -20.46
N ARG A 367 9.85 14.34 -20.26
CA ARG A 367 11.32 14.32 -20.50
C ARG A 367 11.69 13.19 -21.43
N ASP A 368 12.39 13.56 -22.49
CA ASP A 368 12.94 12.78 -23.60
C ASP A 368 13.05 11.27 -23.43
N TYR A 369 12.68 10.55 -24.50
CA TYR A 369 12.90 9.13 -24.78
C TYR A 369 14.31 8.66 -24.41
N LYS A 370 14.57 8.42 -23.13
CA LYS A 370 15.70 7.61 -22.68
C LYS A 370 15.10 6.39 -22.02
N ASP A 371 15.65 5.22 -22.38
CA ASP A 371 15.25 3.92 -21.88
C ASP A 371 14.79 3.95 -20.42
N PRO A 372 13.60 3.39 -20.12
CA PRO A 372 13.10 3.34 -18.77
C PRO A 372 14.07 2.51 -17.91
N LYS A 373 14.77 3.17 -17.00
CA LYS A 373 15.37 2.44 -15.88
C LYS A 373 14.20 1.97 -15.02
N GLU A 374 13.77 0.74 -15.25
CA GLU A 374 12.79 0.06 -14.42
C GLU A 374 13.33 -0.01 -12.97
N LYS A 375 13.02 1.00 -12.19
CA LYS A 375 13.32 1.03 -10.75
C LYS A 375 12.03 0.96 -9.97
N PRO A 376 11.98 0.17 -8.90
CA PRO A 376 10.87 0.22 -7.97
C PRO A 376 10.69 1.62 -7.39
N ARG A 377 9.45 2.01 -7.17
CA ARG A 377 9.10 3.27 -6.51
C ARG A 377 9.56 3.21 -5.06
N LYS A 378 10.40 4.16 -4.66
CA LYS A 378 10.93 4.29 -3.31
C LYS A 378 9.94 5.00 -2.38
N LYS A 379 8.84 4.32 -2.03
CA LYS A 379 7.83 4.82 -1.08
C LYS A 379 7.12 3.64 -0.44
N ARG A 380 7.30 3.45 0.87
CA ARG A 380 6.75 2.31 1.64
C ARG A 380 7.07 0.99 0.95
N ASP A 381 8.36 0.68 0.80
CA ASP A 381 8.87 -0.51 0.11
C ASP A 381 9.83 -1.35 0.99
N HIS A 382 9.87 -1.06 2.30
CA HIS A 382 10.80 -1.65 3.25
C HIS A 382 10.61 -3.16 3.42
N GLN A 383 9.36 -3.62 3.55
CA GLN A 383 9.07 -5.05 3.66
C GLN A 383 9.26 -5.77 2.33
N MET A 384 9.07 -5.08 1.19
CA MET A 384 9.35 -5.65 -0.14
C MET A 384 10.85 -5.77 -0.41
N ASP A 385 11.66 -4.82 0.06
CA ASP A 385 13.12 -4.95 0.03
C ASP A 385 13.57 -6.12 0.92
N ASN A 386 13.05 -6.26 2.15
CA ASN A 386 13.29 -7.39 3.04
C ASN A 386 12.89 -8.72 2.41
N LEU A 387 11.68 -8.81 1.83
CA LEU A 387 11.19 -10.02 1.16
C LEU A 387 12.11 -10.41 -0.01
N GLY A 388 12.54 -9.40 -0.78
CA GLY A 388 13.48 -9.60 -1.89
C GLY A 388 14.82 -10.16 -1.42
N TYR A 389 15.39 -9.64 -0.32
CA TYR A 389 16.63 -10.15 0.26
C TYR A 389 16.47 -11.60 0.72
N LEU A 390 15.40 -11.92 1.42
CA LEU A 390 15.11 -13.27 1.90
C LEU A 390 14.95 -14.27 0.75
N CYS A 391 14.21 -13.91 -0.30
CA CYS A 391 14.02 -14.77 -1.45
C CYS A 391 15.30 -14.95 -2.28
N LEU A 392 16.15 -13.92 -2.39
CA LEU A 392 17.42 -14.00 -3.09
C LEU A 392 18.43 -14.88 -2.36
N ALA A 393 18.51 -14.74 -1.03
CA ALA A 393 19.37 -15.60 -0.20
C ALA A 393 18.98 -17.08 -0.27
N SER A 394 17.76 -17.38 -0.69
CA SER A 394 17.26 -18.73 -0.96
C SER A 394 17.53 -19.73 0.18
N PRO A 395 17.15 -19.42 1.45
CA PRO A 395 17.32 -20.35 2.56
C PRO A 395 16.59 -21.66 2.29
N SER A 396 17.20 -22.77 2.70
CA SER A 396 16.64 -24.11 2.59
C SER A 396 16.41 -24.73 3.96
N TYR A 397 15.46 -25.64 4.05
CA TYR A 397 15.26 -26.42 5.26
C TYR A 397 16.40 -27.41 5.45
N GLU A 398 17.10 -27.30 6.58
CA GLU A 398 18.05 -28.29 7.06
C GLU A 398 17.46 -28.98 8.29
N ALA A 399 17.28 -30.30 8.20
CA ALA A 399 16.76 -31.04 9.34
C ALA A 399 17.71 -30.89 10.54
N PRO A 400 17.22 -30.63 11.75
CA PRO A 400 18.05 -30.52 12.91
C PRO A 400 18.85 -31.85 13.10
N ILE A 401 20.15 -31.71 13.29
CA ILE A 401 21.01 -32.87 13.56
C ILE A 401 20.62 -33.41 14.94
N VAL A 402 19.82 -34.46 14.96
CA VAL A 402 19.53 -35.20 16.20
C VAL A 402 20.80 -35.94 16.60
N TYR A 403 21.57 -35.37 17.49
CA TYR A 403 22.71 -36.09 18.11
C TYR A 403 22.13 -37.25 18.94
N ARG A 404 22.08 -38.45 18.35
CA ARG A 404 21.83 -39.66 19.11
C ARG A 404 23.17 -40.01 19.77
N PRO A 405 23.31 -39.91 21.11
CA PRO A 405 24.51 -40.38 21.76
C PRO A 405 24.64 -41.87 21.38
N LYS A 406 25.82 -42.25 20.84
CA LYS A 406 26.13 -43.65 20.64
C LYS A 406 25.88 -44.33 21.99
N ARG A 407 24.92 -45.27 22.06
CA ARG A 407 24.83 -46.18 23.22
C ARG A 407 26.21 -46.81 23.35
N SER A 408 26.90 -46.51 24.44
CA SER A 408 28.09 -47.26 24.81
C SER A 408 27.61 -48.69 24.95
N THR A 409 28.06 -49.57 24.07
CA THR A 409 27.99 -51.00 24.28
C THR A 409 28.98 -51.33 25.41
N VAL A 410 28.58 -51.04 26.64
CA VAL A 410 29.21 -51.67 27.81
C VAL A 410 28.74 -53.08 27.76
N ASP A 411 29.62 -53.94 27.37
CA ASP A 411 29.41 -55.40 27.40
C ASP A 411 29.16 -55.79 28.85
N SER A 412 27.93 -56.21 29.15
CA SER A 412 27.49 -56.57 30.52
C SER A 412 28.21 -57.82 31.08
N LEU A 413 29.09 -58.40 30.31
CA LEU A 413 29.84 -59.64 30.71
C LEU A 413 31.27 -59.38 31.16
N THR A 414 31.87 -58.23 30.85
CA THR A 414 33.30 -58.03 31.15
C THR A 414 33.63 -56.88 32.10
N GLY A 415 32.65 -55.99 32.44
CA GLY A 415 32.89 -54.99 33.49
C GLY A 415 33.99 -53.95 33.21
N TYR A 416 34.51 -53.83 31.99
CA TYR A 416 35.56 -52.89 31.57
C TYR A 416 35.07 -52.06 30.39
#